data_09948735e02ae34a6f906abb16658c16
#
_entry.id   09948735e02ae34a6f906abb16658c16
#
_cell.length_a   1.000
_cell.length_b   1.000
_cell.length_c   1.000
_cell.angle_alpha   90.00
_cell.angle_beta   90.00
_cell.angle_gamma   90.00
#
_symmetry.space_group_name_H-M   'P 1'
#
loop_
_entity.id
_entity.type
_entity.pdbx_description
1 polymer ?
#
loop_
_entity_poly.entity_id
_entity_poly.type
_entity_poly.pdbx_seq_one_letter_code
_entity_poly.pdbx_strand_id
1 'polypeptide(L)'
;MKKFLKISLIVGISSGVIYLGIGYGLSLFSTVEKPSGQEESIAFDKLRNNEQNLSVPSLEGYQTRDGTDQYYRYYESEADKVVILVHGSGYHSKYLASLANYLSGEGVATVYTPDLRGHGPNTENRGDIDYIGQIEEDLNDLISLVVDRHPDSSIIVGGHSSCGGAVIRMAGGSSHHEAVDDYLLLAPYIHHEAPTNAEDSNWANENLQRMIGLSMLNQIGITHLNHLDAISFNMPNDVRDNTETLAYSYRLQISMHPRDEYEQDIEFMDNRVFVLIGREDQTFQANQYEEVFHNNENAKIRMMEDATHFGVVLDEKAHRVIAEWLEL
;
A
#
# COMPACT_ATOMS: atom_id res chain seq x y z
N MET A 1 9.98 -39.08 -37.48
CA MET A 1 10.10 -38.85 -36.05
C MET A 1 11.28 -37.92 -35.69
N LYS A 2 12.56 -38.30 -35.96
CA LYS A 2 13.75 -37.47 -35.60
C LYS A 2 13.75 -36.04 -36.23
N LYS A 3 13.23 -35.87 -37.43
CA LYS A 3 13.16 -34.54 -38.12
C LYS A 3 12.11 -33.63 -37.51
N PHE A 4 10.96 -34.16 -37.12
CA PHE A 4 9.90 -33.40 -36.40
C PHE A 4 10.38 -32.99 -35.01
N LEU A 5 11.07 -33.89 -34.27
CA LEU A 5 11.64 -33.56 -32.96
C LEU A 5 12.67 -32.41 -33.03
N LYS A 6 13.53 -32.41 -34.08
CA LYS A 6 14.49 -31.30 -34.28
C LYS A 6 13.81 -29.98 -34.62
N ILE A 7 12.77 -29.99 -35.46
CA ILE A 7 12.03 -28.75 -35.81
C ILE A 7 11.32 -28.23 -34.56
N SER A 8 10.62 -29.06 -33.78
CA SER A 8 9.97 -28.64 -32.54
C SER A 8 10.97 -28.09 -31.52
N LEU A 9 12.15 -28.66 -31.41
CA LEU A 9 13.21 -28.16 -30.51
C LEU A 9 13.74 -26.80 -30.98
N ILE A 10 13.99 -26.63 -32.28
CA ILE A 10 14.45 -25.35 -32.84
C ILE A 10 13.39 -24.27 -32.64
N VAL A 11 12.11 -24.54 -32.90
CA VAL A 11 11.01 -23.61 -32.67
C VAL A 11 10.91 -23.23 -31.19
N GLY A 12 10.98 -24.18 -30.28
CA GLY A 12 10.94 -23.90 -28.85
C GLY A 12 12.11 -23.02 -28.37
N ILE A 13 13.34 -23.31 -28.81
CA ILE A 13 14.51 -22.48 -28.49
C ILE A 13 14.37 -21.08 -29.06
N SER A 14 13.94 -20.95 -30.34
CA SER A 14 13.78 -19.64 -30.97
C SER A 14 12.70 -18.81 -30.27
N SER A 15 11.57 -19.41 -29.87
CA SER A 15 10.52 -18.75 -29.12
C SER A 15 11.01 -18.28 -27.73
N GLY A 16 11.79 -19.10 -27.03
CA GLY A 16 12.39 -18.74 -25.75
C GLY A 16 13.37 -17.57 -25.86
N VAL A 17 14.23 -17.56 -26.88
CA VAL A 17 15.16 -16.44 -27.14
C VAL A 17 14.43 -15.14 -27.47
N ILE A 18 13.36 -15.21 -28.27
CA ILE A 18 12.52 -14.04 -28.58
C ILE A 18 11.83 -13.52 -27.33
N TYR A 19 11.23 -14.40 -26.51
CA TYR A 19 10.58 -14.04 -25.27
C TYR A 19 11.53 -13.31 -24.30
N LEU A 20 12.72 -13.88 -24.08
CA LEU A 20 13.76 -13.25 -23.28
C LEU A 20 14.22 -11.91 -23.87
N GLY A 21 14.42 -11.84 -25.19
CA GLY A 21 14.81 -10.61 -25.87
C GLY A 21 13.78 -9.49 -25.68
N ILE A 22 12.49 -9.82 -25.73
CA ILE A 22 11.40 -8.85 -25.46
C ILE A 22 11.42 -8.46 -23.99
N GLY A 23 11.42 -9.41 -23.06
CA GLY A 23 11.40 -9.15 -21.63
C GLY A 23 12.55 -8.25 -21.19
N TYR A 24 13.78 -8.59 -21.54
CA TYR A 24 14.96 -7.75 -21.26
C TYR A 24 14.93 -6.41 -21.99
N GLY A 25 14.49 -6.40 -23.25
CA GLY A 25 14.38 -5.19 -24.07
C GLY A 25 13.44 -4.16 -23.41
N LEU A 26 12.23 -4.57 -23.06
CA LEU A 26 11.24 -3.72 -22.40
C LEU A 26 11.74 -3.25 -21.02
N SER A 27 12.41 -4.11 -20.26
CA SER A 27 12.88 -3.79 -18.92
C SER A 27 14.03 -2.78 -18.91
N LEU A 28 14.99 -2.90 -19.83
CA LEU A 28 16.26 -2.16 -19.78
C LEU A 28 16.27 -0.88 -20.62
N PHE A 29 15.48 -0.82 -21.72
CA PHE A 29 15.51 0.33 -22.66
C PHE A 29 14.37 1.32 -22.43
N SER A 30 13.58 1.15 -21.38
CA SER A 30 12.58 2.12 -20.91
C SER A 30 13.08 2.89 -19.68
N THR A 31 12.56 4.09 -19.48
CA THR A 31 12.92 4.95 -18.31
C THR A 31 11.64 5.43 -17.63
N VAL A 32 11.67 5.50 -16.29
CA VAL A 32 10.61 6.13 -15.51
C VAL A 32 10.77 7.65 -15.65
N GLU A 33 9.66 8.34 -15.90
CA GLU A 33 9.66 9.80 -15.91
C GLU A 33 9.95 10.33 -14.51
N LYS A 34 10.75 11.40 -14.44
CA LYS A 34 11.03 12.04 -13.15
C LYS A 34 9.82 12.84 -12.69
N PRO A 35 9.49 12.82 -11.39
CA PRO A 35 8.40 13.62 -10.84
C PRO A 35 8.56 15.09 -11.22
N SER A 36 7.53 15.71 -11.78
CA SER A 36 7.55 17.13 -12.19
C SER A 36 7.62 18.06 -10.98
N GLY A 37 7.03 17.66 -9.86
CA GLY A 37 6.92 18.46 -8.63
C GLY A 37 6.04 19.71 -8.75
N GLN A 38 5.33 19.88 -9.88
CA GLN A 38 4.53 21.05 -10.19
C GLN A 38 3.04 20.75 -10.41
N GLU A 39 2.66 19.50 -10.62
CA GLU A 39 1.29 19.12 -10.89
C GLU A 39 0.55 18.73 -9.61
N GLU A 40 -0.60 19.36 -9.39
CA GLU A 40 -1.52 19.01 -8.32
C GLU A 40 -2.57 18.02 -8.87
N SER A 41 -2.27 16.73 -8.79
CA SER A 41 -3.19 15.67 -9.21
C SER A 41 -4.09 15.17 -8.07
N ILE A 42 -3.70 15.42 -6.83
CA ILE A 42 -4.42 15.10 -5.60
C ILE A 42 -4.51 16.38 -4.77
N ALA A 43 -5.58 16.55 -3.98
CA ALA A 43 -5.74 17.72 -3.10
C ALA A 43 -4.76 17.69 -1.93
N PHE A 44 -3.55 18.22 -2.14
CA PHE A 44 -2.51 18.32 -1.10
C PHE A 44 -2.77 19.46 -0.09
N ASP A 45 -3.78 20.31 -0.31
CA ASP A 45 -4.13 21.40 0.60
C ASP A 45 -4.34 20.96 2.04
N LYS A 46 -4.92 19.77 2.22
CA LYS A 46 -5.15 19.19 3.53
C LYS A 46 -3.85 18.80 4.23
N LEU A 47 -2.88 18.29 3.50
CA LEU A 47 -1.54 18.00 4.03
C LEU A 47 -0.82 19.29 4.44
N ARG A 48 -0.84 20.34 3.60
CA ARG A 48 -0.23 21.65 3.89
C ARG A 48 -0.78 22.28 5.18
N ASN A 49 -2.07 22.13 5.42
CA ASN A 49 -2.74 22.71 6.58
C ASN A 49 -2.62 21.87 7.86
N ASN A 50 -2.37 20.57 7.72
CA ASN A 50 -2.39 19.62 8.85
C ASN A 50 -1.11 19.66 9.70
N GLU A 51 0.02 20.14 9.17
CA GLU A 51 1.33 20.07 9.86
C GLU A 51 1.50 21.06 11.04
N GLN A 52 0.66 22.07 11.17
CA GLN A 52 0.95 23.26 11.98
C GLN A 52 0.80 23.09 13.50
N ASN A 53 0.18 22.03 14.03
CA ASN A 53 -0.02 21.86 15.48
C ASN A 53 -0.14 20.39 15.95
N LEU A 54 0.33 19.41 15.17
CA LEU A 54 0.21 18.00 15.55
C LEU A 54 1.35 17.55 16.46
N SER A 55 1.00 16.83 17.53
CA SER A 55 1.96 16.03 18.29
C SER A 55 2.34 14.83 17.46
N VAL A 56 3.59 14.77 17.03
CA VAL A 56 4.13 13.62 16.27
C VAL A 56 5.15 12.92 17.16
N PRO A 57 4.86 11.73 17.68
CA PRO A 57 5.80 10.96 18.49
C PRO A 57 7.10 10.66 17.72
N SER A 58 8.19 10.49 18.46
CA SER A 58 9.45 9.99 17.89
C SER A 58 9.27 8.58 17.34
N LEU A 59 10.11 8.21 16.36
CA LEU A 59 10.15 6.86 15.85
C LEU A 59 10.77 5.92 16.87
N GLU A 60 10.15 4.76 17.07
CA GLU A 60 10.65 3.62 17.83
C GLU A 60 11.08 2.52 16.86
N GLY A 61 12.22 1.86 17.16
CA GLY A 61 12.75 0.79 16.32
C GLY A 61 12.27 -0.59 16.75
N TYR A 62 12.12 -1.49 15.79
CA TYR A 62 11.96 -2.93 15.99
C TYR A 62 12.73 -3.70 14.93
N GLN A 63 13.05 -4.96 15.22
CA GLN A 63 13.73 -5.82 14.25
C GLN A 63 12.74 -6.76 13.57
N THR A 64 12.82 -6.81 12.25
CA THR A 64 12.14 -7.79 11.42
C THR A 64 12.88 -9.13 11.43
N ARG A 65 12.24 -10.20 10.95
CA ARG A 65 12.78 -11.57 10.90
C ARG A 65 14.12 -11.70 10.18
N ASP A 66 14.41 -10.80 9.26
CA ASP A 66 15.68 -10.75 8.52
C ASP A 66 16.78 -9.94 9.25
N GLY A 67 16.45 -9.39 10.44
CA GLY A 67 17.35 -8.62 11.27
C GLY A 67 17.49 -7.14 10.89
N THR A 68 16.66 -6.67 9.92
CA THR A 68 16.62 -5.25 9.54
C THR A 68 15.87 -4.44 10.59
N ASP A 69 16.39 -3.26 10.93
CA ASP A 69 15.70 -2.31 11.80
C ASP A 69 14.60 -1.58 11.00
N GLN A 70 13.35 -1.68 11.47
CA GLN A 70 12.21 -0.94 10.99
C GLN A 70 11.67 -0.03 12.10
N TYR A 71 10.81 0.94 11.76
CA TYR A 71 10.42 1.98 12.69
C TYR A 71 8.91 2.22 12.62
N TYR A 72 8.32 2.62 13.78
CA TYR A 72 6.94 3.04 13.88
C TYR A 72 6.79 4.21 14.85
N ARG A 73 5.65 4.91 14.79
CA ARG A 73 5.23 5.86 15.83
C ARG A 73 4.15 5.23 16.69
N TYR A 74 4.21 5.49 17.98
CA TYR A 74 3.32 4.93 18.98
C TYR A 74 2.46 6.02 19.61
N TYR A 75 1.14 5.84 19.59
CA TYR A 75 0.15 6.73 20.18
C TYR A 75 -0.64 5.95 21.21
N GLU A 76 -0.33 6.21 22.48
CA GLU A 76 -0.85 5.46 23.63
C GLU A 76 -2.31 5.78 23.92
N SER A 77 -3.09 4.76 24.31
CA SER A 77 -4.45 4.86 24.84
C SER A 77 -4.69 3.74 25.84
N GLU A 78 -5.65 3.95 26.75
CA GLU A 78 -6.14 2.93 27.70
C GLU A 78 -7.20 2.00 27.06
N ALA A 79 -7.48 2.13 25.76
CA ALA A 79 -8.46 1.31 25.05
C ALA A 79 -7.98 -0.14 24.92
N ASP A 80 -8.94 -1.06 24.84
CA ASP A 80 -8.72 -2.49 24.58
C ASP A 80 -8.54 -2.81 23.07
N LYS A 81 -8.43 -1.80 22.24
CA LYS A 81 -8.22 -1.92 20.78
C LYS A 81 -6.88 -1.33 20.38
N VAL A 82 -6.21 -2.00 19.46
CA VAL A 82 -4.97 -1.52 18.85
C VAL A 82 -5.12 -1.45 17.33
N VAL A 83 -4.82 -0.29 16.76
CA VAL A 83 -4.84 -0.05 15.32
C VAL A 83 -3.40 0.04 14.80
N ILE A 84 -3.04 -0.82 13.87
CA ILE A 84 -1.82 -0.68 13.05
C ILE A 84 -2.24 0.00 11.77
N LEU A 85 -1.90 1.28 11.58
CA LEU A 85 -2.33 2.10 10.45
C LEU A 85 -1.16 2.40 9.52
N VAL A 86 -1.23 1.89 8.29
CA VAL A 86 -0.15 1.93 7.30
C VAL A 86 -0.37 3.05 6.29
N HIS A 87 0.71 3.79 5.99
CA HIS A 87 0.71 4.95 5.11
C HIS A 87 0.60 4.59 3.62
N GLY A 88 0.18 5.54 2.77
CA GLY A 88 0.12 5.39 1.30
C GLY A 88 1.45 5.65 0.59
N SER A 89 1.41 5.57 -0.76
CA SER A 89 2.57 5.76 -1.63
C SER A 89 3.24 7.11 -1.44
N GLY A 90 4.55 7.11 -1.54
CA GLY A 90 5.38 8.32 -1.57
C GLY A 90 5.65 8.93 -0.20
N TYR A 91 4.79 8.69 0.79
CA TYR A 91 4.89 9.22 2.15
C TYR A 91 5.43 8.19 3.16
N HIS A 92 5.28 8.52 4.44
CA HIS A 92 5.58 7.68 5.60
C HIS A 92 4.61 8.00 6.75
N SER A 93 4.76 7.40 7.92
CA SER A 93 3.82 7.46 9.05
C SER A 93 3.40 8.87 9.52
N LYS A 94 4.21 9.90 9.28
CA LYS A 94 3.99 11.26 9.84
C LYS A 94 2.62 11.86 9.48
N TYR A 95 2.13 11.73 8.24
CA TYR A 95 0.85 12.32 7.85
C TYR A 95 -0.37 11.65 8.47
N LEU A 96 -0.21 10.42 8.98
CA LEU A 96 -1.26 9.69 9.71
C LEU A 96 -1.45 10.21 11.13
N ALA A 97 -0.56 11.09 11.61
CA ALA A 97 -0.55 11.57 13.00
C ALA A 97 -1.87 12.23 13.42
N SER A 98 -2.61 12.88 12.50
CA SER A 98 -3.90 13.49 12.82
C SER A 98 -4.93 12.46 13.26
N LEU A 99 -5.12 11.41 12.45
CA LEU A 99 -6.04 10.33 12.77
C LEU A 99 -5.56 9.55 14.02
N ALA A 100 -4.26 9.25 14.10
CA ALA A 100 -3.70 8.51 15.22
C ALA A 100 -3.85 9.25 16.56
N ASN A 101 -3.58 10.56 16.59
CA ASN A 101 -3.81 11.39 17.79
C ASN A 101 -5.30 11.47 18.16
N TYR A 102 -6.19 11.55 17.18
CA TYR A 102 -7.62 11.57 17.44
C TYR A 102 -8.07 10.27 18.11
N LEU A 103 -7.75 9.12 17.50
CA LEU A 103 -8.16 7.81 18.02
C LEU A 103 -7.57 7.54 19.42
N SER A 104 -6.31 7.87 19.65
CA SER A 104 -5.70 7.68 20.97
C SER A 104 -6.20 8.69 22.00
N GLY A 105 -6.34 9.95 21.63
CA GLY A 105 -6.78 11.02 22.52
C GLY A 105 -8.23 10.91 22.96
N GLU A 106 -9.12 10.39 22.11
CA GLU A 106 -10.51 10.09 22.45
C GLU A 106 -10.68 8.75 23.17
N GLY A 107 -9.59 8.01 23.40
CA GLY A 107 -9.66 6.72 24.10
C GLY A 107 -10.27 5.58 23.29
N VAL A 108 -10.25 5.69 21.96
CA VAL A 108 -10.84 4.70 21.03
C VAL A 108 -9.89 3.53 20.77
N ALA A 109 -8.61 3.83 20.54
CA ALA A 109 -7.59 2.81 20.26
C ALA A 109 -6.18 3.31 20.57
N THR A 110 -5.29 2.41 20.98
CA THR A 110 -3.85 2.59 20.82
C THR A 110 -3.47 2.48 19.37
N VAL A 111 -2.59 3.37 18.84
CA VAL A 111 -2.28 3.38 17.41
C VAL A 111 -0.79 3.22 17.15
N TYR A 112 -0.44 2.32 16.25
CA TYR A 112 0.90 2.15 15.69
C TYR A 112 0.88 2.61 14.23
N THR A 113 1.79 3.51 13.85
CA THR A 113 1.95 3.92 12.46
C THR A 113 3.36 3.61 11.99
N PRO A 114 3.58 2.46 11.30
CA PRO A 114 4.91 2.09 10.80
C PRO A 114 5.33 2.98 9.63
N ASP A 115 6.66 3.21 9.53
CA ASP A 115 7.32 3.54 8.27
C ASP A 115 7.66 2.23 7.58
N LEU A 116 7.09 1.97 6.41
CA LEU A 116 7.37 0.74 5.68
C LEU A 116 8.81 0.70 5.17
N ARG A 117 9.34 -0.50 4.94
CA ARG A 117 10.64 -0.70 4.29
C ARG A 117 10.71 0.12 3.00
N GLY A 118 11.83 0.78 2.77
CA GLY A 118 12.01 1.69 1.64
C GLY A 118 11.42 3.09 1.84
N HIS A 119 10.82 3.41 3.01
CA HIS A 119 10.18 4.68 3.31
C HIS A 119 10.72 5.34 4.58
N GLY A 120 10.34 6.61 4.75
CA GLY A 120 10.63 7.36 5.95
C GLY A 120 12.07 7.83 6.09
N PRO A 121 12.41 8.54 7.20
CA PRO A 121 13.72 9.16 7.38
C PRO A 121 14.85 8.15 7.63
N ASN A 122 14.55 6.97 8.14
CA ASN A 122 15.55 5.99 8.60
C ASN A 122 15.81 4.86 7.60
N THR A 123 15.22 4.91 6.39
CA THR A 123 15.45 3.86 5.39
C THR A 123 16.83 3.93 4.75
N GLU A 124 17.47 2.77 4.58
CA GLU A 124 18.75 2.63 3.87
C GLU A 124 18.55 2.55 2.35
N ASN A 125 17.53 1.83 1.90
CA ASN A 125 17.22 1.57 0.50
C ASN A 125 15.89 2.22 0.10
N ARG A 126 15.92 3.54 -0.12
CA ARG A 126 14.72 4.31 -0.44
C ARG A 126 14.07 3.85 -1.74
N GLY A 127 12.78 3.47 -1.68
CA GLY A 127 11.99 3.04 -2.83
C GLY A 127 12.26 1.61 -3.30
N ASP A 128 12.99 0.80 -2.50
CA ASP A 128 13.31 -0.57 -2.85
C ASP A 128 13.20 -1.53 -1.66
N ILE A 129 13.01 -2.80 -1.95
CA ILE A 129 12.96 -3.94 -1.03
C ILE A 129 13.74 -5.11 -1.66
N ASP A 130 13.94 -6.22 -0.95
CA ASP A 130 14.75 -7.32 -1.48
C ASP A 130 13.98 -8.26 -2.42
N TYR A 131 12.69 -8.51 -2.14
CA TYR A 131 11.83 -9.39 -2.95
C TYR A 131 10.35 -9.05 -2.80
N ILE A 132 9.54 -9.47 -3.78
CA ILE A 132 8.08 -9.31 -3.73
C ILE A 132 7.52 -10.15 -2.57
N GLY A 133 6.71 -9.51 -1.70
CA GLY A 133 6.12 -10.13 -0.50
C GLY A 133 6.82 -9.72 0.80
N GLN A 134 7.97 -9.05 0.76
CA GLN A 134 8.69 -8.65 1.96
C GLN A 134 7.91 -7.64 2.82
N ILE A 135 7.09 -6.77 2.21
CA ILE A 135 6.20 -5.86 2.95
C ILE A 135 5.18 -6.62 3.79
N GLU A 136 4.61 -7.71 3.24
CA GLU A 136 3.67 -8.57 3.98
C GLU A 136 4.36 -9.24 5.18
N GLU A 137 5.60 -9.67 5.02
CA GLU A 137 6.40 -10.26 6.10
C GLU A 137 6.74 -9.24 7.19
N ASP A 138 7.15 -8.03 6.81
CA ASP A 138 7.44 -6.95 7.75
C ASP A 138 6.19 -6.52 8.55
N LEU A 139 5.02 -6.47 7.90
CA LEU A 139 3.75 -6.21 8.57
C LEU A 139 3.41 -7.32 9.57
N ASN A 140 3.61 -8.59 9.22
CA ASN A 140 3.40 -9.71 10.13
C ASN A 140 4.36 -9.67 11.33
N ASP A 141 5.60 -9.24 11.14
CA ASP A 141 6.56 -9.09 12.23
C ASP A 141 6.12 -7.96 13.19
N LEU A 142 5.59 -6.85 12.66
CA LEU A 142 5.02 -5.78 13.47
C LEU A 142 3.75 -6.24 14.19
N ILE A 143 2.83 -6.95 13.52
CA ILE A 143 1.62 -7.49 14.15
C ILE A 143 2.00 -8.41 15.30
N SER A 144 2.98 -9.31 15.10
CA SER A 144 3.45 -10.20 16.17
C SER A 144 4.00 -9.41 17.37
N LEU A 145 4.78 -8.36 17.14
CA LEU A 145 5.27 -7.46 18.19
C LEU A 145 4.12 -6.79 18.94
N VAL A 146 3.09 -6.33 18.23
CA VAL A 146 1.93 -5.66 18.82
C VAL A 146 1.09 -6.63 19.64
N VAL A 147 0.85 -7.83 19.15
CA VAL A 147 0.14 -8.90 19.89
C VAL A 147 0.88 -9.26 21.18
N ASP A 148 2.21 -9.37 21.14
CA ASP A 148 3.01 -9.66 22.34
C ASP A 148 2.93 -8.53 23.40
N ARG A 149 2.78 -7.29 22.95
CA ARG A 149 2.64 -6.12 23.84
C ARG A 149 1.22 -5.92 24.36
N HIS A 150 0.22 -6.35 23.59
CA HIS A 150 -1.20 -6.14 23.88
C HIS A 150 -1.99 -7.46 23.75
N PRO A 151 -1.68 -8.48 24.60
CA PRO A 151 -2.22 -9.84 24.44
C PRO A 151 -3.73 -9.97 24.64
N ASP A 152 -4.35 -8.99 25.30
CA ASP A 152 -5.79 -8.97 25.61
C ASP A 152 -6.57 -7.97 24.73
N SER A 153 -5.91 -7.33 23.75
CA SER A 153 -6.52 -6.32 22.90
C SER A 153 -6.94 -6.87 21.54
N SER A 154 -8.00 -6.29 20.98
CA SER A 154 -8.37 -6.54 19.57
C SER A 154 -7.42 -5.80 18.65
N ILE A 155 -6.91 -6.50 17.64
CA ILE A 155 -5.94 -5.99 16.67
C ILE A 155 -6.62 -5.64 15.36
N ILE A 156 -6.57 -4.37 14.99
CA ILE A 156 -7.10 -3.85 13.74
C ILE A 156 -5.92 -3.45 12.83
N VAL A 157 -5.90 -3.95 11.61
CA VAL A 157 -4.90 -3.55 10.61
C VAL A 157 -5.57 -2.67 9.56
N GLY A 158 -5.04 -1.47 9.38
CA GLY A 158 -5.57 -0.52 8.42
C GLY A 158 -4.50 0.02 7.49
N GLY A 159 -4.93 0.46 6.30
CA GLY A 159 -4.05 1.08 5.32
C GLY A 159 -4.74 2.13 4.49
N HIS A 160 -3.98 3.17 4.12
CA HIS A 160 -4.43 4.22 3.22
C HIS A 160 -3.87 4.02 1.81
N SER A 161 -4.71 4.23 0.80
CA SER A 161 -4.28 4.23 -0.61
C SER A 161 -3.61 2.90 -1.01
N SER A 162 -2.39 2.91 -1.53
CA SER A 162 -1.65 1.70 -1.90
C SER A 162 -1.51 0.70 -0.75
N CYS A 163 -1.34 1.17 0.49
CA CYS A 163 -1.28 0.25 1.63
C CYS A 163 -2.62 -0.27 2.11
N GLY A 164 -3.74 0.35 1.71
CA GLY A 164 -5.02 -0.32 1.75
C GLY A 164 -5.00 -1.59 0.89
N GLY A 165 -4.39 -1.50 -0.29
CA GLY A 165 -4.14 -2.66 -1.16
C GLY A 165 -3.15 -3.68 -0.58
N ALA A 166 -2.06 -3.22 0.05
CA ALA A 166 -1.11 -4.11 0.72
C ALA A 166 -1.75 -4.87 1.90
N VAL A 167 -2.68 -4.24 2.63
CA VAL A 167 -3.48 -4.90 3.68
C VAL A 167 -4.40 -5.95 3.08
N ILE A 168 -5.09 -5.68 1.97
CA ILE A 168 -5.91 -6.67 1.24
C ILE A 168 -5.02 -7.85 0.82
N ARG A 169 -3.87 -7.59 0.22
CA ARG A 169 -2.89 -8.60 -0.20
C ARG A 169 -2.43 -9.48 0.96
N MET A 170 -2.14 -8.89 2.11
CA MET A 170 -1.77 -9.61 3.32
C MET A 170 -2.93 -10.48 3.80
N ALA A 171 -4.12 -9.91 3.95
CA ALA A 171 -5.30 -10.57 4.48
C ALA A 171 -5.78 -11.73 3.59
N GLY A 172 -5.78 -11.56 2.26
CA GLY A 172 -6.21 -12.57 1.30
C GLY A 172 -5.15 -13.63 0.97
N GLY A 173 -3.92 -13.50 1.47
CA GLY A 173 -2.80 -14.36 1.10
C GLY A 173 -2.39 -15.38 2.15
N SER A 174 -1.30 -16.08 1.85
CA SER A 174 -0.65 -17.00 2.78
C SER A 174 0.04 -16.30 3.96
N SER A 175 0.17 -15.00 3.89
CA SER A 175 0.74 -14.13 4.93
C SER A 175 -0.30 -13.63 5.92
N HIS A 176 -1.55 -14.12 5.84
CA HIS A 176 -2.60 -13.82 6.79
C HIS A 176 -2.14 -14.05 8.24
N HIS A 177 -2.44 -13.11 9.12
CA HIS A 177 -2.11 -13.22 10.54
C HIS A 177 -3.39 -13.49 11.34
N GLU A 178 -3.45 -14.66 11.98
CA GLU A 178 -4.64 -15.15 12.71
C GLU A 178 -5.09 -14.23 13.86
N ALA A 179 -4.20 -13.36 14.37
CA ALA A 179 -4.50 -12.42 15.44
C ALA A 179 -5.12 -11.10 14.97
N VAL A 180 -5.35 -10.90 13.68
CA VAL A 180 -6.04 -9.70 13.19
C VAL A 180 -7.55 -9.90 13.29
N ASP A 181 -8.22 -9.03 14.05
CA ASP A 181 -9.67 -9.10 14.26
C ASP A 181 -10.47 -8.34 13.20
N ASP A 182 -9.97 -7.20 12.73
CA ASP A 182 -10.68 -6.34 11.78
C ASP A 182 -9.73 -5.64 10.81
N TYR A 183 -10.29 -5.17 9.68
CA TYR A 183 -9.55 -4.42 8.67
C TYR A 183 -10.16 -3.04 8.42
N LEU A 184 -9.31 -2.00 8.37
CA LEU A 184 -9.67 -0.61 8.10
C LEU A 184 -9.02 -0.13 6.80
N LEU A 185 -9.79 0.00 5.73
CA LEU A 185 -9.32 0.37 4.40
C LEU A 185 -9.75 1.81 4.06
N LEU A 186 -8.77 2.70 3.97
CA LEU A 186 -8.99 4.12 3.71
C LEU A 186 -8.61 4.45 2.26
N ALA A 187 -9.59 4.69 1.40
CA ALA A 187 -9.40 4.88 -0.04
C ALA A 187 -8.39 3.88 -0.65
N PRO A 188 -8.60 2.55 -0.48
CA PRO A 188 -7.62 1.56 -0.87
C PRO A 188 -7.43 1.49 -2.39
N TYR A 189 -6.18 1.46 -2.87
CA TYR A 189 -5.88 1.03 -4.21
C TYR A 189 -6.17 -0.47 -4.33
N ILE A 190 -6.92 -0.86 -5.34
CA ILE A 190 -7.28 -2.28 -5.55
C ILE A 190 -6.34 -2.91 -6.58
N HIS A 191 -6.51 -2.61 -7.85
CA HIS A 191 -5.73 -3.20 -8.93
C HIS A 191 -5.80 -2.32 -10.17
N HIS A 192 -4.83 -2.41 -11.08
CA HIS A 192 -4.83 -1.61 -12.31
C HIS A 192 -6.01 -1.93 -13.25
N GLU A 193 -6.60 -3.12 -13.16
CA GLU A 193 -7.80 -3.53 -13.91
C GLU A 193 -9.10 -3.30 -13.14
N ALA A 194 -9.04 -2.91 -11.86
CA ALA A 194 -10.23 -2.67 -11.07
C ALA A 194 -10.99 -1.41 -11.54
N PRO A 195 -12.33 -1.43 -11.52
CA PRO A 195 -13.13 -0.29 -11.96
C PRO A 195 -12.99 0.95 -11.06
N THR A 196 -12.32 0.79 -9.92
CA THR A 196 -12.10 1.87 -8.94
C THR A 196 -11.09 2.93 -9.40
N ASN A 197 -10.30 2.70 -10.45
CA ASN A 197 -9.31 3.67 -10.90
C ASN A 197 -9.96 4.85 -11.63
N ALA A 198 -9.51 6.07 -11.35
CA ALA A 198 -9.89 7.26 -12.12
C ALA A 198 -9.09 7.32 -13.43
N GLU A 199 -9.75 7.64 -14.55
CA GLU A 199 -9.12 7.67 -15.89
C GLU A 199 -8.05 8.76 -16.01
N ASP A 200 -8.19 9.87 -15.30
CA ASP A 200 -7.35 11.07 -15.42
C ASP A 200 -6.44 11.31 -14.18
N SER A 201 -6.11 10.27 -13.41
CA SER A 201 -5.21 10.43 -12.27
C SER A 201 -3.77 10.66 -12.73
N ASN A 202 -3.21 11.85 -12.43
CA ASN A 202 -1.81 12.20 -12.71
C ASN A 202 -0.88 12.01 -11.49
N TRP A 203 -1.33 11.26 -10.47
CA TRP A 203 -0.55 11.04 -9.27
C TRP A 203 0.75 10.29 -9.53
N ALA A 204 0.71 9.31 -10.43
CA ALA A 204 1.82 8.42 -10.69
C ALA A 204 2.17 8.34 -12.17
N ASN A 205 3.47 8.26 -12.47
CA ASN A 205 4.01 7.98 -13.80
C ASN A 205 4.50 6.55 -13.84
N GLU A 206 3.69 5.65 -14.39
CA GLU A 206 4.02 4.23 -14.52
C GLU A 206 4.84 3.97 -15.78
N ASN A 207 5.92 3.22 -15.65
CA ASN A 207 6.64 2.70 -16.81
C ASN A 207 6.04 1.34 -17.24
N LEU A 208 4.93 1.37 -17.96
CA LEU A 208 4.23 0.17 -18.40
C LEU A 208 5.13 -0.79 -19.20
N GLN A 209 6.05 -0.28 -20.03
CA GLN A 209 6.97 -1.14 -20.77
C GLN A 209 7.86 -1.95 -19.83
N ARG A 210 8.44 -1.30 -18.82
CA ARG A 210 9.27 -1.98 -17.82
C ARG A 210 8.47 -2.95 -16.98
N MET A 211 7.27 -2.55 -16.55
CA MET A 211 6.39 -3.43 -15.78
C MET A 211 6.04 -4.69 -16.53
N ILE A 212 5.66 -4.57 -17.83
CA ILE A 212 5.40 -5.72 -18.70
C ILE A 212 6.65 -6.60 -18.85
N GLY A 213 7.81 -5.99 -19.16
CA GLY A 213 9.05 -6.72 -19.36
C GLY A 213 9.48 -7.50 -18.09
N LEU A 214 9.39 -6.87 -16.92
CA LEU A 214 9.71 -7.51 -15.64
C LEU A 214 8.68 -8.58 -15.28
N SER A 215 7.39 -8.35 -15.52
CA SER A 215 6.35 -9.38 -15.33
C SER A 215 6.63 -10.62 -16.19
N MET A 216 6.95 -10.44 -17.48
CA MET A 216 7.35 -11.56 -18.37
C MET A 216 8.54 -12.34 -17.80
N LEU A 217 9.57 -11.65 -17.33
CA LEU A 217 10.76 -12.29 -16.74
C LEU A 217 10.42 -13.03 -15.44
N ASN A 218 9.59 -12.44 -14.58
CA ASN A 218 9.16 -13.06 -13.32
C ASN A 218 8.33 -14.34 -13.56
N GLN A 219 7.51 -14.42 -14.61
CA GLN A 219 6.74 -15.63 -14.96
C GLN A 219 7.63 -16.86 -15.21
N ILE A 220 8.88 -16.65 -15.56
CA ILE A 220 9.87 -17.72 -15.77
C ILE A 220 10.97 -17.75 -14.70
N GLY A 221 10.75 -17.09 -13.55
CA GLY A 221 11.64 -17.09 -12.41
C GLY A 221 12.87 -16.20 -12.52
N ILE A 222 12.91 -15.26 -13.47
CA ILE A 222 13.99 -14.28 -13.64
C ILE A 222 13.62 -12.99 -12.89
N THR A 223 14.22 -12.77 -11.71
CA THR A 223 13.87 -11.69 -10.78
C THR A 223 14.97 -10.66 -10.54
N HIS A 224 16.18 -10.87 -11.05
CA HIS A 224 17.37 -10.07 -10.73
C HIS A 224 17.27 -8.59 -11.18
N LEU A 225 16.32 -8.23 -12.05
CA LEU A 225 16.06 -6.85 -12.48
C LEU A 225 14.91 -6.19 -11.72
N ASN A 226 14.28 -6.84 -10.75
CA ASN A 226 13.14 -6.32 -10.02
C ASN A 226 13.44 -5.08 -9.15
N HIS A 227 14.72 -4.78 -8.95
CA HIS A 227 15.19 -3.55 -8.29
C HIS A 227 15.08 -2.28 -9.17
N LEU A 228 14.76 -2.42 -10.46
CA LEU A 228 14.63 -1.29 -11.35
C LEU A 228 13.37 -0.49 -11.03
N ASP A 229 13.48 0.84 -10.99
CA ASP A 229 12.34 1.73 -10.78
C ASP A 229 11.28 1.51 -11.85
N ALA A 230 10.03 1.28 -11.44
CA ALA A 230 8.90 1.00 -12.30
C ALA A 230 7.83 2.11 -12.30
N ILE A 231 7.81 2.95 -11.25
CA ILE A 231 6.83 4.02 -11.06
C ILE A 231 7.48 5.21 -10.35
N SER A 232 6.98 6.42 -10.60
CA SER A 232 7.32 7.62 -9.83
C SER A 232 6.06 8.41 -9.48
N PHE A 233 6.13 9.23 -8.42
CA PHE A 233 4.98 9.96 -7.87
C PHE A 233 5.14 11.47 -8.03
N ASN A 234 4.10 12.13 -8.55
CA ASN A 234 4.05 13.58 -8.79
C ASN A 234 3.66 14.34 -7.52
N MET A 235 4.49 14.25 -6.50
CA MET A 235 4.32 14.98 -5.26
C MET A 235 4.80 16.42 -5.42
N PRO A 236 4.00 17.46 -5.08
CA PRO A 236 4.42 18.85 -5.14
C PRO A 236 5.61 19.15 -4.23
N ASN A 237 6.51 20.05 -4.68
CA ASN A 237 7.74 20.35 -3.94
C ASN A 237 7.50 21.00 -2.57
N ASP A 238 6.40 21.74 -2.41
CA ASP A 238 6.04 22.48 -1.20
C ASP A 238 5.47 21.61 -0.07
N VAL A 239 5.16 20.35 -0.36
CA VAL A 239 4.76 19.33 0.64
C VAL A 239 5.85 18.31 0.94
N ARG A 240 7.08 18.52 0.43
CA ARG A 240 8.23 17.64 0.64
C ARG A 240 9.12 18.17 1.75
N ASP A 241 9.64 17.24 2.57
CA ASP A 241 10.66 17.53 3.60
C ASP A 241 11.97 16.72 3.42
N ASN A 242 12.15 16.06 2.26
CA ASN A 242 13.23 15.18 1.85
C ASN A 242 13.23 13.79 2.51
N THR A 243 12.12 13.39 3.11
CA THR A 243 11.92 12.04 3.65
C THR A 243 11.00 11.19 2.77
N GLU A 244 10.46 11.77 1.71
CA GLU A 244 9.53 11.13 0.76
C GLU A 244 10.24 10.09 -0.11
N THR A 245 9.47 9.11 -0.56
CA THR A 245 9.91 8.07 -1.50
C THR A 245 9.21 8.27 -2.84
N LEU A 246 9.85 9.00 -3.74
CA LEU A 246 9.23 9.49 -4.98
C LEU A 246 9.28 8.51 -6.15
N ALA A 247 9.92 7.36 -6.00
CA ALA A 247 9.94 6.31 -7.01
C ALA A 247 10.02 4.94 -6.32
N TYR A 248 9.39 3.94 -6.92
CA TYR A 248 9.46 2.56 -6.44
C TYR A 248 10.09 1.65 -7.47
N SER A 249 10.89 0.72 -6.98
CA SER A 249 11.29 -0.46 -7.74
C SER A 249 10.06 -1.31 -8.11
N TYR A 250 10.20 -2.14 -9.14
CA TYR A 250 9.13 -3.06 -9.52
C TYR A 250 8.70 -3.95 -8.35
N ARG A 251 9.65 -4.50 -7.59
CA ARG A 251 9.34 -5.41 -6.47
C ARG A 251 8.63 -4.71 -5.31
N LEU A 252 8.95 -3.44 -5.02
CA LEU A 252 8.20 -2.66 -4.03
C LEU A 252 6.80 -2.34 -4.55
N GLN A 253 6.69 -1.85 -5.79
CA GLN A 253 5.38 -1.53 -6.40
C GLN A 253 4.44 -2.73 -6.35
N ILE A 254 4.88 -3.92 -6.77
CA ILE A 254 4.06 -5.14 -6.76
C ILE A 254 3.68 -5.58 -5.33
N SER A 255 4.50 -5.28 -4.32
CA SER A 255 4.19 -5.61 -2.91
C SER A 255 3.21 -4.64 -2.24
N MET A 256 2.95 -3.48 -2.87
CA MET A 256 2.10 -2.41 -2.32
C MET A 256 0.63 -2.49 -2.75
N HIS A 257 0.22 -3.53 -3.46
CA HIS A 257 -1.16 -3.72 -3.91
C HIS A 257 -1.57 -5.20 -3.95
N PRO A 258 -2.88 -5.53 -4.03
CA PRO A 258 -3.36 -6.90 -4.13
C PRO A 258 -2.73 -7.67 -5.29
N ARG A 259 -2.91 -8.99 -5.29
CA ARG A 259 -2.46 -9.87 -6.38
C ARG A 259 -3.31 -9.66 -7.63
N ASP A 260 -2.92 -10.31 -8.74
CA ASP A 260 -3.70 -10.25 -9.97
C ASP A 260 -5.14 -10.78 -9.78
N GLU A 261 -5.32 -11.76 -8.90
CA GLU A 261 -6.65 -12.28 -8.49
C GLU A 261 -7.20 -11.51 -7.27
N TYR A 262 -7.22 -10.17 -7.32
CA TYR A 262 -7.61 -9.30 -6.20
C TYR A 262 -9.01 -9.58 -5.66
N GLU A 263 -9.95 -10.05 -6.49
CA GLU A 263 -11.28 -10.44 -6.03
C GLU A 263 -11.21 -11.60 -5.02
N GLN A 264 -10.29 -12.54 -5.23
CA GLN A 264 -10.07 -13.64 -4.28
C GLN A 264 -9.42 -13.12 -2.99
N ASP A 265 -8.45 -12.21 -3.09
CA ASP A 265 -7.83 -11.59 -1.90
C ASP A 265 -8.90 -10.88 -1.05
N ILE A 266 -9.85 -10.18 -1.67
CA ILE A 266 -10.97 -9.52 -0.98
C ILE A 266 -11.95 -10.54 -0.40
N GLU A 267 -12.30 -11.59 -1.14
CA GLU A 267 -13.24 -12.64 -0.70
C GLU A 267 -12.69 -13.42 0.52
N PHE A 268 -11.37 -13.57 0.63
CA PHE A 268 -10.72 -14.24 1.75
C PHE A 268 -10.58 -13.39 3.02
N MET A 269 -10.97 -12.13 3.01
CA MET A 269 -11.00 -11.30 4.22
C MET A 269 -12.20 -11.69 5.09
N ASP A 270 -12.03 -12.71 5.93
CA ASP A 270 -13.11 -13.32 6.73
C ASP A 270 -13.57 -12.46 7.91
N ASN A 271 -12.77 -11.49 8.34
CA ASN A 271 -13.07 -10.58 9.45
C ASN A 271 -13.85 -9.36 8.98
N ARG A 272 -14.30 -8.51 9.93
CA ARG A 272 -14.99 -7.26 9.56
C ARG A 272 -14.04 -6.36 8.74
N VAL A 273 -14.55 -5.84 7.63
CA VAL A 273 -13.82 -4.92 6.75
C VAL A 273 -14.58 -3.60 6.67
N PHE A 274 -13.93 -2.50 7.00
CA PHE A 274 -14.48 -1.18 6.80
C PHE A 274 -13.72 -0.44 5.71
N VAL A 275 -14.43 -0.08 4.65
CA VAL A 275 -13.90 0.70 3.54
C VAL A 275 -14.46 2.11 3.62
N LEU A 276 -13.60 3.10 3.83
CA LEU A 276 -13.97 4.50 3.83
C LEU A 276 -13.37 5.18 2.59
N ILE A 277 -14.23 5.79 1.78
CA ILE A 277 -13.84 6.46 0.53
C ILE A 277 -14.49 7.84 0.42
N GLY A 278 -13.75 8.82 -0.12
CA GLY A 278 -14.28 10.15 -0.41
C GLY A 278 -14.98 10.21 -1.77
N ARG A 279 -16.14 10.87 -1.86
CA ARG A 279 -16.80 11.11 -3.15
C ARG A 279 -15.99 12.03 -4.05
N GLU A 280 -15.19 12.94 -3.46
CA GLU A 280 -14.32 13.86 -4.16
C GLU A 280 -12.87 13.34 -4.27
N ASP A 281 -12.69 12.00 -4.18
CA ASP A 281 -11.40 11.38 -4.41
C ASP A 281 -10.98 11.57 -5.88
N GLN A 282 -9.78 12.13 -6.08
CA GLN A 282 -9.24 12.43 -7.40
C GLN A 282 -8.49 11.24 -8.03
N THR A 283 -8.21 10.23 -7.21
CA THR A 283 -7.43 9.04 -7.61
C THR A 283 -8.33 7.86 -7.90
N PHE A 284 -9.46 7.75 -7.16
CA PHE A 284 -10.35 6.60 -7.23
C PHE A 284 -11.82 6.98 -7.41
N GLN A 285 -12.56 6.13 -8.11
CA GLN A 285 -13.99 6.23 -8.34
C GLN A 285 -14.76 5.63 -7.15
N ALA A 286 -15.20 6.48 -6.22
CA ALA A 286 -15.83 6.05 -4.98
C ALA A 286 -17.07 5.14 -5.17
N ASN A 287 -17.85 5.35 -6.24
CA ASN A 287 -19.05 4.60 -6.54
C ASN A 287 -18.80 3.16 -7.05
N GLN A 288 -17.56 2.80 -7.32
CA GLN A 288 -17.19 1.47 -7.82
C GLN A 288 -16.81 0.49 -6.70
N TYR A 289 -16.59 0.97 -5.47
CA TYR A 289 -16.15 0.11 -4.38
C TYR A 289 -17.21 -0.91 -3.93
N GLU A 290 -18.50 -0.55 -3.98
CA GLU A 290 -19.60 -1.50 -3.67
C GLU A 290 -19.57 -2.70 -4.63
N GLU A 291 -19.26 -2.47 -5.91
CA GLU A 291 -19.14 -3.53 -6.91
C GLU A 291 -17.93 -4.44 -6.62
N VAL A 292 -16.78 -3.84 -6.29
CA VAL A 292 -15.53 -4.57 -6.04
C VAL A 292 -15.63 -5.45 -4.78
N PHE A 293 -16.32 -4.98 -3.75
CA PHE A 293 -16.47 -5.70 -2.48
C PHE A 293 -17.77 -6.53 -2.38
N HIS A 294 -18.56 -6.64 -3.44
CA HIS A 294 -19.90 -7.24 -3.39
C HIS A 294 -19.91 -8.71 -2.94
N ASN A 295 -18.83 -9.47 -3.14
CA ASN A 295 -18.72 -10.86 -2.71
C ASN A 295 -18.23 -11.02 -1.26
N ASN A 296 -17.79 -9.95 -0.61
CA ASN A 296 -17.39 -9.98 0.80
C ASN A 296 -18.53 -9.47 1.69
N GLU A 297 -19.27 -10.38 2.32
CA GLU A 297 -20.42 -10.07 3.19
C GLU A 297 -19.99 -9.32 4.48
N ASN A 298 -18.71 -9.39 4.87
CA ASN A 298 -18.16 -8.72 6.04
C ASN A 298 -17.72 -7.28 5.75
N ALA A 299 -17.70 -6.88 4.46
CA ALA A 299 -17.26 -5.56 4.06
C ALA A 299 -18.41 -4.53 4.19
N LYS A 300 -18.12 -3.43 4.87
CA LYS A 300 -18.99 -2.26 4.96
C LYS A 300 -18.34 -1.08 4.28
N ILE A 301 -18.91 -0.66 3.16
CA ILE A 301 -18.43 0.48 2.39
C ILE A 301 -19.15 1.75 2.87
N ARG A 302 -18.39 2.78 3.18
CA ARG A 302 -18.89 4.11 3.55
C ARG A 302 -18.30 5.17 2.64
N MET A 303 -19.16 5.84 1.88
CA MET A 303 -18.79 7.00 1.07
C MET A 303 -19.01 8.28 1.86
N MET A 304 -18.02 9.17 1.87
CA MET A 304 -18.10 10.50 2.46
C MET A 304 -18.27 11.56 1.38
N GLU A 305 -19.37 12.33 1.43
CA GLU A 305 -19.77 13.26 0.36
C GLU A 305 -18.75 14.37 0.09
N ASP A 306 -18.12 14.93 1.14
CA ASP A 306 -17.23 16.09 1.05
C ASP A 306 -15.74 15.71 1.24
N ALA A 307 -15.35 14.45 1.11
CA ALA A 307 -13.99 14.01 1.36
C ALA A 307 -13.22 13.75 0.06
N THR A 308 -11.99 14.25 0.04
CA THR A 308 -10.98 13.99 -1.00
C THR A 308 -10.18 12.73 -0.66
N HIS A 309 -9.20 12.35 -1.51
CA HIS A 309 -8.30 11.22 -1.26
C HIS A 309 -7.60 11.29 0.11
N PHE A 310 -7.03 12.44 0.46
CA PHE A 310 -6.46 12.66 1.78
C PHE A 310 -7.51 12.99 2.85
N GLY A 311 -8.71 13.45 2.47
CA GLY A 311 -9.78 13.81 3.39
C GLY A 311 -10.24 12.63 4.25
N VAL A 312 -10.19 11.40 3.75
CA VAL A 312 -10.56 10.20 4.53
C VAL A 312 -9.59 9.90 5.69
N VAL A 313 -8.40 10.52 5.68
CA VAL A 313 -7.38 10.39 6.75
C VAL A 313 -7.24 11.65 7.58
N LEU A 314 -7.44 12.83 6.99
CA LEU A 314 -7.09 14.12 7.60
C LEU A 314 -8.28 14.91 8.13
N ASP A 315 -9.50 14.62 7.66
CA ASP A 315 -10.69 15.34 8.08
C ASP A 315 -11.23 14.82 9.41
N GLU A 316 -11.54 15.72 10.31
CA GLU A 316 -12.14 15.40 11.61
C GLU A 316 -13.47 14.63 11.49
N LYS A 317 -14.24 14.86 10.40
CA LYS A 317 -15.45 14.09 10.11
C LYS A 317 -15.10 12.61 9.83
N ALA A 318 -14.00 12.35 9.10
CA ALA A 318 -13.54 10.98 8.82
C ALA A 318 -13.07 10.31 10.10
N HIS A 319 -12.34 11.03 10.96
CA HIS A 319 -11.90 10.51 12.26
C HIS A 319 -13.08 10.05 13.10
N ARG A 320 -14.16 10.82 13.19
CA ARG A 320 -15.40 10.44 13.90
C ARG A 320 -16.05 9.19 13.31
N VAL A 321 -16.16 9.11 11.99
CA VAL A 321 -16.74 7.94 11.30
C VAL A 321 -15.92 6.68 11.56
N ILE A 322 -14.59 6.79 11.56
CA ILE A 322 -13.69 5.68 11.88
C ILE A 322 -13.83 5.27 13.36
N ALA A 323 -13.85 6.24 14.28
CA ALA A 323 -14.04 5.97 15.70
C ALA A 323 -15.38 5.28 15.99
N GLU A 324 -16.48 5.79 15.42
CA GLU A 324 -17.82 5.16 15.53
C GLU A 324 -17.82 3.71 15.04
N TRP A 325 -17.09 3.39 13.98
CA TRP A 325 -16.99 2.01 13.50
C TRP A 325 -16.13 1.15 14.42
N LEU A 326 -15.04 1.69 14.96
CA LEU A 326 -14.18 0.97 15.90
C LEU A 326 -14.89 0.66 17.21
N GLU A 327 -15.84 1.49 17.66
CA GLU A 327 -16.62 1.29 18.90
C GLU A 327 -17.73 0.22 18.79
N LEU A 328 -18.08 -0.23 17.57
CA LEU A 328 -19.05 -1.31 17.32
C LEU A 328 -18.44 -2.68 17.59
#